data_6b0dc24af265c240a130305ec8cc0c24
#
_entry.id   6b0dc24af265c240a130305ec8cc0c24
#
_cell.length_a   1.000
_cell.length_b   1.000
_cell.length_c   1.000
_cell.angle_alpha   90.00
_cell.angle_beta   90.00
_cell.angle_gamma   90.00
#
_symmetry.space_group_name_H-M   'P 1'
#
loop_
_entity.id
_entity.type
_entity.pdbx_description
1 polymer ?
#
loop_
_entity_poly.entity_id
_entity_poly.type
_entity_poly.pdbx_seq_one_letter_code
_entity_poly.pdbx_strand_id
1 'polypeptide(L)'
;MTGCRTSPGVAAYVGSETISTAVLDDRVDAGLRVPTIAELFDGRVGAYRQLVLQELIDTEVYDAVAVRYDLEVSDAEVSSRLQEILDGQGLTAEDFFGQQAGQGRTETAVREEIRQFVIGEQVAAAAGLDDATSDAALQAQYDATRDQFAQYSVGLITVADQATADGVLAAITADPSSYGAQAALYAGQNTLPELTTASPEQLTGLVEDLTTLQAGQGFAAALLPTGEITVVFIAAIDYPAFEDLRPTLEQQAGEQVQAAVENELQSVRGGLDITVNPRYGSYDDTGVLGPDDRGVVTVVDPEPTAAAPLN
;
A
#
# COMPACT_ATOMS: atom_id res chain seq x y z
N MET A 1 -21.96 -6.60 31.95
CA MET A 1 -22.03 -5.23 32.53
C MET A 1 -20.65 -4.61 32.39
N THR A 2 -20.39 -3.95 31.25
CA THR A 2 -19.17 -3.16 31.01
C THR A 2 -19.37 -1.81 31.68
N GLY A 3 -18.86 -1.67 32.93
CA GLY A 3 -18.79 -0.38 33.60
C GLY A 3 -17.78 0.50 32.87
N CYS A 4 -18.16 1.74 32.57
CA CYS A 4 -17.22 2.74 32.02
C CYS A 4 -15.98 2.81 32.93
N ARG A 5 -14.85 2.29 32.49
CA ARG A 5 -13.54 2.46 33.13
C ARG A 5 -13.03 3.87 32.83
N THR A 6 -13.66 4.90 33.39
CA THR A 6 -13.14 6.26 33.27
C THR A 6 -12.70 6.73 34.65
N SER A 7 -11.39 6.73 34.87
CA SER A 7 -10.81 7.39 36.04
C SER A 7 -10.37 8.82 35.65
N PRO A 8 -10.61 9.84 36.47
CA PRO A 8 -10.25 11.23 36.15
C PRO A 8 -8.76 11.46 35.83
N GLY A 9 -7.89 10.60 36.35
CA GLY A 9 -6.44 10.69 36.13
C GLY A 9 -5.92 9.83 34.95
N VAL A 10 -6.82 9.22 34.13
CA VAL A 10 -6.46 8.33 33.05
C VAL A 10 -6.90 8.92 31.71
N ALA A 11 -5.99 8.96 30.74
CA ALA A 11 -6.25 9.37 29.38
C ALA A 11 -6.71 8.18 28.50
N ALA A 12 -6.04 7.02 28.63
CA ALA A 12 -6.46 5.79 27.98
C ALA A 12 -6.01 4.55 28.76
N TYR A 13 -6.70 3.45 28.53
CA TYR A 13 -6.28 2.09 28.89
C TYR A 13 -5.98 1.33 27.60
N VAL A 14 -4.88 0.60 27.57
CA VAL A 14 -4.47 -0.27 26.45
C VAL A 14 -4.16 -1.64 27.03
N GLY A 15 -5.11 -2.56 26.96
CA GLY A 15 -5.00 -3.85 27.65
C GLY A 15 -4.86 -3.69 29.16
N SER A 16 -3.70 -4.07 29.72
CA SER A 16 -3.34 -3.88 31.12
C SER A 16 -2.67 -2.54 31.42
N GLU A 17 -2.17 -1.86 30.41
CA GLU A 17 -1.40 -0.64 30.55
C GLU A 17 -2.32 0.60 30.69
N THR A 18 -1.78 1.64 31.30
CA THR A 18 -2.54 2.85 31.62
C THR A 18 -1.76 4.09 31.23
N ILE A 19 -2.29 4.83 30.26
CA ILE A 19 -1.77 6.15 29.90
C ILE A 19 -2.43 7.18 30.82
N SER A 20 -1.65 7.76 31.74
CA SER A 20 -2.18 8.77 32.67
C SER A 20 -2.33 10.13 31.98
N THR A 21 -3.23 10.98 32.51
CA THR A 21 -3.34 12.37 32.05
C THR A 21 -2.06 13.16 32.28
N ALA A 22 -1.28 12.83 33.33
CA ALA A 22 -0.01 13.48 33.60
C ALA A 22 1.04 13.17 32.51
N VAL A 23 1.16 11.92 32.09
CA VAL A 23 2.05 11.52 30.98
C VAL A 23 1.65 12.22 29.69
N LEU A 24 0.35 12.26 29.38
CA LEU A 24 -0.15 12.96 28.20
C LEU A 24 0.17 14.46 28.25
N ASP A 25 -0.14 15.12 29.38
CA ASP A 25 0.12 16.56 29.54
C ASP A 25 1.61 16.89 29.47
N ASP A 26 2.48 16.09 30.09
CA ASP A 26 3.95 16.25 30.02
C ASP A 26 4.47 16.14 28.57
N ARG A 27 3.94 15.19 27.78
CA ARG A 27 4.31 15.02 26.37
C ARG A 27 3.82 16.19 25.50
N VAL A 28 2.58 16.63 25.71
CA VAL A 28 2.01 17.81 25.03
C VAL A 28 2.83 19.06 25.34
N ASP A 29 3.13 19.29 26.62
CA ASP A 29 3.92 20.43 27.06
C ASP A 29 5.35 20.39 26.50
N ALA A 30 5.95 19.20 26.40
CA ALA A 30 7.26 19.02 25.77
C ALA A 30 7.24 19.41 24.28
N GLY A 31 6.22 18.98 23.56
CA GLY A 31 6.08 19.31 22.15
C GLY A 31 5.81 20.80 21.92
N LEU A 32 4.94 21.40 22.72
CA LEU A 32 4.66 22.85 22.62
C LEU A 32 5.83 23.76 23.03
N ARG A 33 6.90 23.22 23.62
CA ARG A 33 8.17 23.95 23.78
C ARG A 33 8.99 24.05 22.49
N VAL A 34 8.69 23.23 21.48
CA VAL A 34 9.27 23.34 20.14
C VAL A 34 8.54 24.45 19.38
N PRO A 35 9.21 25.56 19.00
CA PRO A 35 8.51 26.72 18.45
C PRO A 35 7.68 26.41 17.20
N THR A 36 8.21 25.58 16.30
CA THR A 36 7.51 25.16 15.07
C THR A 36 6.21 24.40 15.37
N ILE A 37 6.23 23.52 16.38
CA ILE A 37 5.03 22.76 16.80
C ILE A 37 4.02 23.70 17.49
N ALA A 38 4.51 24.60 18.35
CA ALA A 38 3.65 25.57 19.02
C ALA A 38 2.93 26.48 18.02
N GLU A 39 3.64 26.94 16.98
CA GLU A 39 3.08 27.76 15.90
C GLU A 39 2.07 26.96 15.06
N LEU A 40 2.39 25.71 14.70
CA LEU A 40 1.53 24.82 13.94
C LEU A 40 0.17 24.57 14.63
N PHE A 41 0.18 24.46 15.96
CA PHE A 41 -1.00 24.18 16.76
C PHE A 41 -1.52 25.39 17.57
N ASP A 42 -1.15 26.59 17.19
CA ASP A 42 -1.70 27.80 17.83
C ASP A 42 -3.22 27.82 17.72
N GLY A 43 -3.88 27.99 18.88
CA GLY A 43 -5.35 27.91 19.01
C GLY A 43 -5.93 26.49 18.84
N ARG A 44 -5.10 25.45 18.61
CA ARG A 44 -5.55 24.06 18.38
C ARG A 44 -4.86 23.03 19.27
N VAL A 45 -4.54 23.39 20.50
CA VAL A 45 -3.86 22.50 21.47
C VAL A 45 -4.63 21.19 21.70
N GLY A 46 -5.98 21.22 21.59
CA GLY A 46 -6.81 20.01 21.68
C GLY A 46 -6.48 18.98 20.58
N ALA A 47 -6.29 19.43 19.34
CA ALA A 47 -5.90 18.57 18.23
C ALA A 47 -4.48 18.00 18.43
N TYR A 48 -3.55 18.81 18.92
CA TYR A 48 -2.22 18.32 19.26
C TYR A 48 -2.25 17.26 20.37
N ARG A 49 -3.09 17.47 21.40
CA ARG A 49 -3.27 16.49 22.48
C ARG A 49 -3.82 15.15 21.96
N GLN A 50 -4.73 15.18 20.99
CA GLN A 50 -5.23 13.95 20.34
C GLN A 50 -4.12 13.22 19.58
N LEU A 51 -3.30 13.96 18.82
CA LEU A 51 -2.15 13.40 18.11
C LEU A 51 -1.19 12.70 19.09
N VAL A 52 -0.80 13.40 20.16
CA VAL A 52 0.11 12.84 21.19
C VAL A 52 -0.52 11.64 21.90
N LEU A 53 -1.82 11.65 22.15
CA LEU A 53 -2.50 10.49 22.76
C LEU A 53 -2.54 9.29 21.82
N GLN A 54 -2.74 9.52 20.52
CA GLN A 54 -2.63 8.46 19.51
C GLN A 54 -1.22 7.84 19.51
N GLU A 55 -0.18 8.67 19.49
CA GLU A 55 1.22 8.20 19.55
C GLU A 55 1.48 7.33 20.79
N LEU A 56 0.96 7.74 21.95
CA LEU A 56 1.11 6.99 23.20
C LEU A 56 0.34 5.65 23.16
N ILE A 57 -0.86 5.63 22.58
CA ILE A 57 -1.63 4.39 22.39
C ILE A 57 -0.89 3.44 21.46
N ASP A 58 -0.37 3.96 20.34
CA ASP A 58 0.37 3.14 19.38
C ASP A 58 1.66 2.57 20.00
N THR A 59 2.37 3.34 20.85
CA THR A 59 3.52 2.84 21.61
C THR A 59 3.14 1.60 22.44
N GLU A 60 2.04 1.65 23.19
CA GLU A 60 1.59 0.51 24.03
C GLU A 60 1.15 -0.69 23.16
N VAL A 61 0.55 -0.45 21.99
CA VAL A 61 0.19 -1.51 21.05
C VAL A 61 1.45 -2.20 20.53
N TYR A 62 2.47 -1.43 20.11
CA TYR A 62 3.72 -2.00 19.62
C TYR A 62 4.54 -2.69 20.74
N ASP A 63 4.45 -2.21 21.97
CA ASP A 63 5.02 -2.91 23.14
C ASP A 63 4.34 -4.27 23.35
N ALA A 64 3.03 -4.35 23.21
CA ALA A 64 2.31 -5.62 23.26
C ALA A 64 2.69 -6.56 22.11
N VAL A 65 2.96 -6.02 20.91
CA VAL A 65 3.50 -6.80 19.78
C VAL A 65 4.90 -7.33 20.10
N ALA A 66 5.79 -6.47 20.59
CA ALA A 66 7.14 -6.87 20.96
C ALA A 66 7.12 -8.00 22.00
N VAL A 67 6.26 -7.89 23.02
CA VAL A 67 6.08 -8.96 24.04
C VAL A 67 5.55 -10.25 23.41
N ARG A 68 4.58 -10.17 22.48
CA ARG A 68 4.01 -11.36 21.83
C ARG A 68 5.04 -12.16 21.04
N TYR A 69 5.99 -11.47 20.40
CA TYR A 69 7.02 -12.07 19.55
C TYR A 69 8.36 -12.22 20.24
N ASP A 70 8.46 -11.92 21.55
CA ASP A 70 9.71 -11.96 22.34
C ASP A 70 10.82 -11.10 21.71
N LEU A 71 10.47 -9.87 21.31
CA LEU A 71 11.35 -8.92 20.64
C LEU A 71 11.87 -7.88 21.63
N GLU A 72 13.15 -7.53 21.50
CA GLU A 72 13.80 -6.45 22.24
C GLU A 72 14.47 -5.50 21.26
N VAL A 73 13.93 -4.29 21.09
CA VAL A 73 14.52 -3.24 20.25
C VAL A 73 15.31 -2.28 21.13
N SER A 74 16.62 -2.21 20.91
CA SER A 74 17.52 -1.35 21.66
C SER A 74 17.60 0.08 21.06
N ASP A 75 17.98 1.05 21.90
CA ASP A 75 18.27 2.43 21.44
C ASP A 75 19.37 2.48 20.38
N ALA A 76 20.29 1.50 20.38
CA ALA A 76 21.35 1.40 19.38
C ALA A 76 20.78 1.04 18.00
N GLU A 77 19.81 0.11 17.92
CA GLU A 77 19.14 -0.26 16.68
C GLU A 77 18.31 0.92 16.14
N VAL A 78 17.57 1.60 16.99
CA VAL A 78 16.82 2.82 16.63
C VAL A 78 17.77 3.90 16.08
N SER A 79 18.92 4.09 16.73
CA SER A 79 19.91 5.08 16.28
C SER A 79 20.60 4.69 14.97
N SER A 80 20.87 3.39 14.76
CA SER A 80 21.39 2.87 13.50
C SER A 80 20.40 3.08 12.37
N ARG A 81 19.13 2.77 12.60
CA ARG A 81 18.08 2.96 11.59
C ARG A 81 17.86 4.43 11.25
N LEU A 82 17.87 5.31 12.26
CA LEU A 82 17.84 6.75 12.03
C LEU A 82 19.00 7.21 11.15
N GLN A 83 20.23 6.72 11.40
CA GLN A 83 21.38 7.07 10.57
C GLN A 83 21.23 6.61 9.12
N GLU A 84 20.71 5.41 8.89
CA GLU A 84 20.40 4.90 7.54
C GLU A 84 19.39 5.79 6.81
N ILE A 85 18.34 6.25 7.51
CA ILE A 85 17.35 7.18 6.95
C ILE A 85 18.00 8.51 6.57
N LEU A 86 18.84 9.06 7.46
CA LEU A 86 19.54 10.32 7.21
C LEU A 86 20.49 10.21 6.01
N ASP A 87 21.29 9.15 5.95
CA ASP A 87 22.23 8.89 4.86
C ASP A 87 21.50 8.69 3.52
N GLY A 88 20.40 7.94 3.53
CA GLY A 88 19.58 7.69 2.35
C GLY A 88 18.90 8.94 1.79
N GLN A 89 18.57 9.90 2.65
CA GLN A 89 17.95 11.17 2.26
C GLN A 89 18.99 12.31 2.07
N GLY A 90 20.24 12.10 2.46
CA GLY A 90 21.28 13.13 2.43
C GLY A 90 20.98 14.30 3.38
N LEU A 91 20.32 14.05 4.49
CA LEU A 91 19.92 15.07 5.47
C LEU A 91 20.79 15.01 6.72
N THR A 92 20.97 16.17 7.36
CA THR A 92 21.49 16.23 8.73
C THR A 92 20.35 15.87 9.71
N ALA A 93 20.70 15.43 10.93
CA ALA A 93 19.71 15.19 11.97
C ALA A 93 18.90 16.45 12.31
N GLU A 94 19.54 17.63 12.29
CA GLU A 94 18.89 18.92 12.54
C GLU A 94 17.83 19.23 11.49
N ASP A 95 18.16 19.08 10.20
CA ASP A 95 17.23 19.32 9.08
C ASP A 95 16.06 18.33 9.13
N PHE A 96 16.36 17.05 9.37
CA PHE A 96 15.36 15.99 9.46
C PHE A 96 14.36 16.25 10.60
N PHE A 97 14.84 16.46 11.84
CA PHE A 97 13.95 16.76 12.97
C PHE A 97 13.24 18.10 12.82
N GLY A 98 13.86 19.09 12.16
CA GLY A 98 13.20 20.34 11.80
C GLY A 98 12.00 20.13 10.86
N GLN A 99 12.14 19.27 9.86
CA GLN A 99 11.04 18.88 8.96
C GLN A 99 9.93 18.13 9.72
N GLN A 100 10.28 17.20 10.61
CA GLN A 100 9.33 16.45 11.42
C GLN A 100 8.57 17.37 12.38
N ALA A 101 9.24 18.36 12.97
CA ALA A 101 8.58 19.38 13.80
C ALA A 101 7.55 20.20 13.00
N GLY A 102 7.80 20.45 11.70
CA GLY A 102 6.83 21.07 10.79
C GLY A 102 5.56 20.24 10.58
N GLN A 103 5.60 18.95 10.92
CA GLN A 103 4.46 18.02 10.90
C GLN A 103 3.87 17.77 12.29
N GLY A 104 4.37 18.45 13.32
CA GLY A 104 3.91 18.32 14.70
C GLY A 104 4.60 17.22 15.50
N ARG A 105 5.66 16.59 14.99
CA ARG A 105 6.36 15.47 15.62
C ARG A 105 7.60 15.94 16.37
N THR A 106 7.72 15.55 17.64
CA THR A 106 8.93 15.76 18.43
C THR A 106 10.02 14.74 18.03
N GLU A 107 11.29 15.03 18.36
CA GLU A 107 12.37 14.05 18.20
C GLU A 107 12.05 12.72 18.93
N THR A 108 11.46 12.79 20.11
CA THR A 108 11.05 11.59 20.87
C THR A 108 9.99 10.78 20.13
N ALA A 109 8.97 11.43 19.55
CA ALA A 109 7.93 10.77 18.76
C ALA A 109 8.52 10.12 17.51
N VAL A 110 9.42 10.80 16.81
CA VAL A 110 10.10 10.25 15.62
C VAL A 110 10.96 9.03 15.96
N ARG A 111 11.70 9.07 17.08
CA ARG A 111 12.50 7.91 17.52
C ARG A 111 11.61 6.74 17.90
N GLU A 112 10.46 7.00 18.51
CA GLU A 112 9.49 5.96 18.81
C GLU A 112 8.87 5.37 17.53
N GLU A 113 8.55 6.17 16.54
CA GLU A 113 8.08 5.71 15.22
C GLU A 113 9.14 4.81 14.52
N ILE A 114 10.43 5.19 14.61
CA ILE A 114 11.54 4.35 14.12
C ILE A 114 11.61 3.03 14.90
N ARG A 115 11.43 3.05 16.22
CA ARG A 115 11.38 1.84 17.05
C ARG A 115 10.24 0.92 16.61
N GLN A 116 9.06 1.47 16.38
CA GLN A 116 7.90 0.73 15.89
C GLN A 116 8.16 0.12 14.51
N PHE A 117 8.83 0.84 13.62
CA PHE A 117 9.27 0.32 12.34
C PHE A 117 10.21 -0.88 12.49
N VAL A 118 11.23 -0.78 13.36
CA VAL A 118 12.16 -1.87 13.65
C VAL A 118 11.42 -3.08 14.24
N ILE A 119 10.44 -2.87 15.14
CA ILE A 119 9.56 -3.96 15.63
C ILE A 119 8.85 -4.64 14.46
N GLY A 120 8.30 -3.88 13.51
CA GLY A 120 7.64 -4.43 12.32
C GLY A 120 8.58 -5.30 11.47
N GLU A 121 9.82 -4.86 11.25
CA GLU A 121 10.84 -5.66 10.55
C GLU A 121 11.16 -6.95 11.32
N GLN A 122 11.31 -6.88 12.63
CA GLN A 122 11.58 -8.06 13.46
C GLN A 122 10.38 -9.02 13.54
N VAL A 123 9.14 -8.50 13.51
CA VAL A 123 7.92 -9.33 13.40
C VAL A 123 7.91 -10.09 12.07
N ALA A 124 8.27 -9.42 10.95
CA ALA A 124 8.38 -10.09 9.67
C ALA A 124 9.36 -11.27 9.72
N ALA A 125 10.54 -11.07 10.29
CA ALA A 125 11.54 -12.11 10.47
C ALA A 125 11.06 -13.24 11.42
N ALA A 126 10.49 -12.89 12.57
CA ALA A 126 10.00 -13.86 13.55
C ALA A 126 8.83 -14.71 13.04
N ALA A 127 8.00 -14.13 12.15
CA ALA A 127 6.89 -14.82 11.50
C ALA A 127 7.30 -15.56 10.21
N GLY A 128 8.58 -15.49 9.79
CA GLY A 128 9.09 -16.10 8.55
C GLY A 128 8.51 -15.45 7.28
N LEU A 129 8.11 -14.19 7.37
CA LEU A 129 7.53 -13.44 6.24
C LEU A 129 8.62 -12.85 5.33
N ASP A 130 9.81 -12.62 5.85
CA ASP A 130 10.99 -12.11 5.14
C ASP A 130 11.53 -13.10 4.11
N ASP A 131 11.27 -14.40 4.28
CA ASP A 131 11.60 -15.42 3.28
C ASP A 131 10.95 -15.14 1.91
N ALA A 132 9.83 -14.40 1.88
CA ALA A 132 9.13 -14.03 0.64
C ALA A 132 9.98 -13.17 -0.31
N THR A 133 10.96 -12.44 0.20
CA THR A 133 11.90 -11.62 -0.59
C THR A 133 13.19 -12.36 -0.95
N SER A 134 13.35 -13.62 -0.56
CA SER A 134 14.51 -14.43 -0.93
C SER A 134 14.56 -14.71 -2.42
N ASP A 135 15.76 -14.89 -2.99
CA ASP A 135 15.95 -15.23 -4.39
C ASP A 135 15.14 -16.47 -4.81
N ALA A 136 15.05 -17.47 -3.93
CA ALA A 136 14.28 -18.68 -4.19
C ALA A 136 12.76 -18.42 -4.27
N ALA A 137 12.23 -17.57 -3.39
CA ALA A 137 10.82 -17.21 -3.39
C ALA A 137 10.48 -16.32 -4.60
N LEU A 138 11.33 -15.35 -4.93
CA LEU A 138 11.18 -14.48 -6.10
C LEU A 138 11.24 -15.30 -7.39
N GLN A 139 12.14 -16.29 -7.49
CA GLN A 139 12.17 -17.19 -8.64
C GLN A 139 10.89 -18.05 -8.73
N ALA A 140 10.40 -18.57 -7.61
CA ALA A 140 9.14 -19.31 -7.57
C ALA A 140 7.94 -18.44 -7.97
N GLN A 141 7.90 -17.18 -7.51
CA GLN A 141 6.89 -16.21 -7.90
C GLN A 141 6.96 -15.91 -9.40
N TYR A 142 8.16 -15.69 -9.95
CA TYR A 142 8.36 -15.51 -11.39
C TYR A 142 7.82 -16.71 -12.17
N ASP A 143 8.19 -17.92 -11.80
CA ASP A 143 7.74 -19.15 -12.49
C ASP A 143 6.22 -19.31 -12.46
N ALA A 144 5.56 -18.85 -11.39
CA ALA A 144 4.11 -18.88 -11.23
C ALA A 144 3.38 -17.76 -11.98
N THR A 145 4.04 -16.61 -12.23
CA THR A 145 3.37 -15.39 -12.72
C THR A 145 3.91 -14.90 -14.06
N ARG A 146 4.99 -15.47 -14.61
CA ARG A 146 5.64 -15.00 -15.84
C ARG A 146 4.69 -14.87 -17.04
N ASP A 147 3.65 -15.68 -17.09
CA ASP A 147 2.67 -15.65 -18.17
C ASP A 147 1.86 -14.35 -18.18
N GLN A 148 1.76 -13.67 -17.05
CA GLN A 148 1.11 -12.35 -16.93
C GLN A 148 1.94 -11.23 -17.57
N PHE A 149 3.25 -11.45 -17.71
CA PHE A 149 4.21 -10.51 -18.30
C PHE A 149 4.59 -10.87 -19.73
N ALA A 150 3.97 -11.93 -20.29
CA ALA A 150 4.24 -12.37 -21.65
C ALA A 150 3.98 -11.26 -22.68
N GLN A 151 4.81 -11.18 -23.69
CA GLN A 151 4.63 -10.30 -24.83
C GLN A 151 4.34 -11.16 -26.06
N TYR A 152 3.15 -10.97 -26.63
CA TYR A 152 2.69 -11.71 -27.78
C TYR A 152 2.96 -10.93 -29.06
N SER A 153 3.64 -11.53 -30.01
CA SER A 153 3.73 -10.99 -31.36
C SER A 153 2.50 -11.43 -32.14
N VAL A 154 1.57 -10.52 -32.38
CA VAL A 154 0.21 -10.79 -32.88
C VAL A 154 -0.01 -10.18 -34.25
N GLY A 155 -0.64 -10.96 -35.13
CA GLY A 155 -1.19 -10.49 -36.41
C GLY A 155 -2.70 -10.67 -36.46
N LEU A 156 -3.39 -9.69 -37.06
CA LEU A 156 -4.81 -9.72 -37.34
C LEU A 156 -5.06 -9.52 -38.84
N ILE A 157 -5.74 -10.47 -39.50
CA ILE A 157 -6.15 -10.33 -40.90
C ILE A 157 -7.64 -10.59 -41.00
N THR A 158 -8.41 -9.60 -41.42
CA THR A 158 -9.85 -9.72 -41.57
C THR A 158 -10.23 -9.99 -43.02
N VAL A 159 -11.02 -11.03 -43.24
CA VAL A 159 -11.46 -11.53 -44.56
C VAL A 159 -12.97 -11.73 -44.61
N ALA A 160 -13.53 -11.87 -45.82
CA ALA A 160 -14.96 -11.90 -46.02
C ALA A 160 -15.64 -13.22 -45.55
N ASP A 161 -14.92 -14.34 -45.61
CA ASP A 161 -15.48 -15.68 -45.36
C ASP A 161 -14.50 -16.66 -44.73
N GLN A 162 -15.02 -17.76 -44.17
CA GLN A 162 -14.24 -18.77 -43.46
C GLN A 162 -13.25 -19.50 -44.36
N ALA A 163 -13.60 -19.81 -45.60
CA ALA A 163 -12.71 -20.57 -46.48
C ALA A 163 -11.46 -19.76 -46.82
N THR A 164 -11.61 -18.46 -47.02
CA THR A 164 -10.50 -17.49 -47.18
C THR A 164 -9.66 -17.43 -45.92
N ALA A 165 -10.30 -17.33 -44.75
CA ALA A 165 -9.60 -17.31 -43.45
C ALA A 165 -8.76 -18.54 -43.22
N ASP A 166 -9.33 -19.72 -43.49
CA ASP A 166 -8.60 -21.01 -43.38
C ASP A 166 -7.38 -21.06 -44.29
N GLY A 167 -7.51 -20.55 -45.50
CA GLY A 167 -6.39 -20.48 -46.49
C GLY A 167 -5.29 -19.51 -46.00
N VAL A 168 -5.65 -18.34 -45.50
CA VAL A 168 -4.70 -17.36 -44.93
C VAL A 168 -4.00 -17.96 -43.72
N LEU A 169 -4.76 -18.54 -42.78
CA LEU A 169 -4.22 -19.15 -41.56
C LEU A 169 -3.25 -20.29 -41.90
N ALA A 170 -3.60 -21.16 -42.86
CA ALA A 170 -2.71 -22.23 -43.29
C ALA A 170 -1.39 -21.69 -43.91
N ALA A 171 -1.46 -20.61 -44.71
CA ALA A 171 -0.29 -19.99 -45.31
C ALA A 171 0.66 -19.38 -44.27
N ILE A 172 0.15 -18.59 -43.32
CA ILE A 172 0.97 -17.94 -42.30
C ILE A 172 1.48 -18.93 -41.24
N THR A 173 0.73 -19.99 -40.96
CA THR A 173 1.19 -21.08 -40.08
C THR A 173 2.34 -21.88 -40.69
N ALA A 174 2.27 -22.15 -42.01
CA ALA A 174 3.33 -22.83 -42.74
C ALA A 174 4.60 -21.98 -42.90
N ASP A 175 4.43 -20.68 -43.09
CA ASP A 175 5.52 -19.70 -43.18
C ASP A 175 5.12 -18.38 -42.48
N PRO A 176 5.49 -18.20 -41.23
CA PRO A 176 5.20 -16.97 -40.49
C PRO A 176 5.76 -15.70 -41.13
N SER A 177 6.84 -15.80 -41.90
CA SER A 177 7.41 -14.65 -42.59
C SER A 177 6.53 -14.12 -43.74
N SER A 178 5.55 -14.92 -44.20
CA SER A 178 4.58 -14.53 -45.20
C SER A 178 3.47 -13.60 -44.68
N TYR A 179 3.39 -13.36 -43.36
CA TYR A 179 2.33 -12.61 -42.73
C TYR A 179 2.09 -11.24 -43.40
N GLY A 180 3.13 -10.42 -43.57
CA GLY A 180 3.00 -9.10 -44.20
C GLY A 180 2.48 -9.14 -45.64
N ALA A 181 2.89 -10.18 -46.40
CA ALA A 181 2.40 -10.39 -47.77
C ALA A 181 0.90 -10.77 -47.77
N GLN A 182 0.49 -11.66 -46.88
CA GLN A 182 -0.92 -12.02 -46.71
C GLN A 182 -1.77 -10.82 -46.23
N ALA A 183 -1.31 -10.07 -45.24
CA ALA A 183 -1.99 -8.89 -44.73
C ALA A 183 -2.20 -7.83 -45.84
N ALA A 184 -1.24 -7.66 -46.73
CA ALA A 184 -1.33 -6.72 -47.86
C ALA A 184 -2.45 -7.09 -48.87
N LEU A 185 -2.79 -8.39 -49.02
CA LEU A 185 -3.87 -8.84 -49.89
C LEU A 185 -5.26 -8.47 -49.34
N TYR A 186 -5.36 -8.31 -48.02
CA TYR A 186 -6.62 -8.02 -47.30
C TYR A 186 -6.53 -6.73 -46.50
N ALA A 187 -5.84 -5.72 -47.02
CA ALA A 187 -5.66 -4.42 -46.40
C ALA A 187 -7.02 -3.77 -46.06
N GLY A 188 -7.23 -3.39 -44.81
CA GLY A 188 -8.45 -2.78 -44.32
C GLY A 188 -8.30 -2.27 -42.88
N GLN A 189 -9.37 -1.65 -42.34
CA GLN A 189 -9.34 -1.08 -40.99
C GLN A 189 -9.05 -2.08 -39.87
N ASN A 190 -9.41 -3.35 -40.06
CA ASN A 190 -9.30 -4.40 -39.07
C ASN A 190 -8.19 -5.41 -39.40
N THR A 191 -7.31 -5.09 -40.37
CA THR A 191 -6.11 -5.88 -40.70
C THR A 191 -4.87 -5.12 -40.28
N LEU A 192 -4.02 -5.75 -39.49
CA LEU A 192 -2.71 -5.21 -39.11
C LEU A 192 -1.72 -5.49 -40.23
N PRO A 193 -1.08 -4.46 -40.81
CA PRO A 193 -0.15 -4.65 -41.96
C PRO A 193 1.13 -5.39 -41.52
N GLU A 194 1.49 -5.30 -40.25
CA GLU A 194 2.65 -5.91 -39.62
C GLU A 194 2.27 -6.57 -38.31
N LEU A 195 3.10 -7.49 -37.82
CA LEU A 195 2.94 -8.04 -36.48
C LEU A 195 3.15 -6.93 -35.44
N THR A 196 2.31 -6.93 -34.41
CA THR A 196 2.39 -5.97 -33.30
C THR A 196 2.58 -6.70 -31.97
N THR A 197 3.23 -6.05 -31.04
CA THR A 197 3.35 -6.58 -29.66
C THR A 197 2.07 -6.26 -28.88
N ALA A 198 1.52 -7.28 -28.24
CA ALA A 198 0.35 -7.16 -27.36
C ALA A 198 0.62 -7.82 -25.99
N SER A 199 0.11 -7.20 -24.93
CA SER A 199 0.10 -7.80 -23.59
C SER A 199 -1.05 -8.80 -23.43
N PRO A 200 -1.01 -9.68 -22.40
CA PRO A 200 -2.12 -10.57 -22.08
C PRO A 200 -3.47 -9.84 -21.94
N GLU A 201 -3.48 -8.68 -21.28
CA GLU A 201 -4.69 -7.87 -21.07
C GLU A 201 -5.33 -7.43 -22.40
N GLN A 202 -4.49 -7.05 -23.38
CA GLN A 202 -4.97 -6.62 -24.72
C GLN A 202 -5.57 -7.78 -25.51
N LEU A 203 -5.17 -9.02 -25.21
CA LEU A 203 -5.67 -10.21 -25.88
C LEU A 203 -6.91 -10.81 -25.20
N THR A 204 -7.19 -10.48 -23.94
CA THR A 204 -8.35 -11.01 -23.19
C THR A 204 -9.70 -10.75 -23.88
N GLY A 205 -9.81 -9.69 -24.69
CA GLY A 205 -10.98 -9.41 -25.50
C GLY A 205 -11.09 -10.21 -26.81
N LEU A 206 -10.00 -10.85 -27.22
CA LEU A 206 -9.90 -11.60 -28.48
C LEU A 206 -9.90 -13.12 -28.25
N VAL A 207 -9.43 -13.57 -27.09
CA VAL A 207 -9.22 -14.96 -26.73
C VAL A 207 -9.74 -15.22 -25.32
N GLU A 208 -10.57 -16.25 -25.16
CA GLU A 208 -11.14 -16.61 -23.85
C GLU A 208 -10.08 -17.20 -22.90
N ASP A 209 -9.12 -17.96 -23.45
CA ASP A 209 -8.07 -18.62 -22.67
C ASP A 209 -6.70 -18.45 -23.36
N LEU A 210 -5.90 -17.55 -22.80
CA LEU A 210 -4.55 -17.26 -23.29
C LEU A 210 -3.57 -18.43 -23.16
N THR A 211 -3.82 -19.35 -22.21
CA THR A 211 -2.96 -20.52 -21.99
C THR A 211 -3.01 -21.53 -23.13
N THR A 212 -4.03 -21.45 -23.98
CA THR A 212 -4.19 -22.30 -25.18
C THR A 212 -3.36 -21.79 -26.36
N LEU A 213 -2.88 -20.55 -26.33
CA LEU A 213 -2.11 -19.95 -27.40
C LEU A 213 -0.69 -20.52 -27.46
N GLN A 214 -0.26 -20.81 -28.68
CA GLN A 214 1.10 -21.27 -28.95
C GLN A 214 1.74 -20.42 -30.04
N ALA A 215 3.03 -20.19 -29.95
CA ALA A 215 3.80 -19.50 -30.96
C ALA A 215 3.74 -20.28 -32.30
N GLY A 216 3.59 -19.56 -33.38
CA GLY A 216 3.44 -20.12 -34.73
C GLY A 216 2.03 -20.62 -35.03
N GLN A 217 1.07 -20.42 -34.16
CA GLN A 217 -0.32 -20.87 -34.36
C GLN A 217 -1.30 -19.68 -34.37
N GLY A 218 -2.52 -19.94 -34.82
CA GLY A 218 -3.57 -18.99 -34.88
C GLY A 218 -4.95 -19.63 -34.99
N PHE A 219 -5.97 -18.83 -34.99
CA PHE A 219 -7.35 -19.26 -35.19
C PHE A 219 -8.11 -18.23 -36.04
N ALA A 220 -9.25 -18.63 -36.55
CA ALA A 220 -10.17 -17.76 -37.29
C ALA A 220 -11.50 -17.67 -36.55
N ALA A 221 -11.98 -16.45 -36.30
CA ALA A 221 -13.21 -16.22 -35.56
C ALA A 221 -13.97 -14.99 -36.08
N ALA A 222 -15.30 -15.00 -35.95
CA ALA A 222 -16.15 -13.85 -36.23
C ALA A 222 -16.13 -12.90 -35.03
N LEU A 223 -15.10 -12.06 -34.94
CA LEU A 223 -14.92 -11.12 -33.82
C LEU A 223 -15.69 -9.80 -34.01
N LEU A 224 -16.16 -9.55 -35.24
CA LEU A 224 -16.86 -8.32 -35.59
C LEU A 224 -18.35 -8.60 -35.92
N PRO A 225 -19.25 -7.67 -35.57
CA PRO A 225 -20.68 -7.83 -35.88
C PRO A 225 -21.01 -7.76 -37.39
N THR A 226 -20.03 -7.45 -38.25
CA THR A 226 -20.14 -7.36 -39.68
C THR A 226 -20.30 -8.72 -40.37
N GLY A 227 -20.01 -9.82 -39.65
CA GLY A 227 -19.99 -11.19 -40.22
C GLY A 227 -18.66 -11.52 -40.91
N GLU A 228 -17.70 -10.63 -40.93
CA GLU A 228 -16.35 -10.87 -41.41
C GLU A 228 -15.60 -11.78 -40.42
N ILE A 229 -14.67 -12.54 -40.94
CA ILE A 229 -13.82 -13.46 -40.16
C ILE A 229 -12.46 -12.85 -39.93
N THR A 230 -12.03 -12.77 -38.70
CA THR A 230 -10.69 -12.32 -38.32
C THR A 230 -9.80 -13.52 -38.03
N VAL A 231 -8.69 -13.61 -38.76
CA VAL A 231 -7.59 -14.55 -38.48
C VAL A 231 -6.70 -13.85 -37.42
N VAL A 232 -6.58 -14.47 -36.25
CA VAL A 232 -5.65 -14.09 -35.20
C VAL A 232 -4.45 -15.02 -35.28
N PHE A 233 -3.25 -14.48 -35.43
CA PHE A 233 -2.03 -15.25 -35.55
C PHE A 233 -1.05 -14.83 -34.44
N ILE A 234 -0.53 -15.79 -33.70
CA ILE A 234 0.49 -15.59 -32.65
C ILE A 234 1.85 -16.02 -33.23
N ALA A 235 2.63 -15.07 -33.67
CA ALA A 235 3.92 -15.36 -34.30
C ALA A 235 4.97 -15.79 -33.27
N ALA A 236 5.01 -15.15 -32.09
CA ALA A 236 5.91 -15.45 -30.99
C ALA A 236 5.26 -15.11 -29.65
N ILE A 237 5.75 -15.75 -28.60
CA ILE A 237 5.45 -15.42 -27.20
C ILE A 237 6.80 -15.26 -26.51
N ASP A 238 7.08 -14.03 -26.11
CA ASP A 238 8.32 -13.69 -25.43
C ASP A 238 8.03 -13.46 -23.93
N TYR A 239 8.81 -14.09 -23.09
CA TYR A 239 8.73 -13.90 -21.63
C TYR A 239 9.93 -13.06 -21.21
N PRO A 240 9.71 -11.95 -20.46
CA PRO A 240 10.81 -11.21 -19.86
C PRO A 240 11.68 -12.12 -19.00
N ALA A 241 12.98 -11.91 -19.01
CA ALA A 241 13.87 -12.68 -18.14
C ALA A 241 13.59 -12.36 -16.65
N PHE A 242 13.88 -13.32 -15.77
CA PHE A 242 13.74 -13.12 -14.31
C PHE A 242 14.43 -11.85 -13.82
N GLU A 243 15.65 -11.59 -14.30
CA GLU A 243 16.43 -10.42 -13.91
C GLU A 243 15.77 -9.09 -14.33
N ASP A 244 15.03 -9.08 -15.44
CA ASP A 244 14.31 -7.89 -15.89
C ASP A 244 13.07 -7.61 -15.02
N LEU A 245 12.46 -8.65 -14.45
CA LEU A 245 11.30 -8.56 -13.58
C LEU A 245 11.65 -8.53 -12.10
N ARG A 246 12.88 -8.86 -11.71
CA ARG A 246 13.33 -8.89 -10.31
C ARG A 246 12.89 -7.65 -9.52
N PRO A 247 13.11 -6.39 -9.97
CA PRO A 247 12.72 -5.22 -9.17
C PRO A 247 11.20 -5.16 -8.93
N THR A 248 10.40 -5.56 -9.90
CA THR A 248 8.94 -5.61 -9.78
C THR A 248 8.50 -6.69 -8.80
N LEU A 249 9.12 -7.86 -8.85
CA LEU A 249 8.82 -8.97 -7.94
C LEU A 249 9.25 -8.65 -6.51
N GLU A 250 10.42 -8.02 -6.32
CA GLU A 250 10.88 -7.54 -5.01
C GLU A 250 9.91 -6.52 -4.40
N GLN A 251 9.45 -5.58 -5.20
CA GLN A 251 8.44 -4.61 -4.75
C GLN A 251 7.14 -5.30 -4.33
N GLN A 252 6.61 -6.21 -5.17
CA GLN A 252 5.37 -6.94 -4.87
C GLN A 252 5.52 -7.82 -3.61
N ALA A 253 6.65 -8.50 -3.46
CA ALA A 253 6.94 -9.30 -2.27
C ALA A 253 7.03 -8.40 -1.01
N GLY A 254 7.71 -7.26 -1.11
CA GLY A 254 7.79 -6.27 -0.03
C GLY A 254 6.42 -5.75 0.39
N GLU A 255 5.55 -5.42 -0.56
CA GLU A 255 4.17 -4.98 -0.28
C GLU A 255 3.35 -6.09 0.41
N GLN A 256 3.53 -7.36 0.01
CA GLN A 256 2.88 -8.51 0.66
C GLN A 256 3.38 -8.71 2.09
N VAL A 257 4.68 -8.59 2.33
CA VAL A 257 5.27 -8.65 3.68
C VAL A 257 4.71 -7.53 4.56
N GLN A 258 4.68 -6.29 4.06
CA GLN A 258 4.11 -5.16 4.80
C GLN A 258 2.64 -5.39 5.15
N ALA A 259 1.84 -5.86 4.19
CA ALA A 259 0.43 -6.17 4.43
C ALA A 259 0.25 -7.30 5.46
N ALA A 260 1.11 -8.31 5.45
CA ALA A 260 1.08 -9.40 6.42
C ALA A 260 1.48 -8.93 7.83
N VAL A 261 2.50 -8.07 7.96
CA VAL A 261 2.88 -7.43 9.23
C VAL A 261 1.74 -6.56 9.75
N GLU A 262 1.12 -5.73 8.91
CA GLU A 262 -0.01 -4.90 9.31
C GLU A 262 -1.19 -5.75 9.81
N ASN A 263 -1.52 -6.86 9.15
CA ASN A 263 -2.54 -7.79 9.60
C ASN A 263 -2.21 -8.38 10.99
N GLU A 264 -0.94 -8.66 11.27
CA GLU A 264 -0.48 -9.15 12.56
C GLU A 264 -0.59 -8.08 13.66
N LEU A 265 -0.20 -6.84 13.33
CA LEU A 265 -0.39 -5.67 14.21
C LEU A 265 -1.87 -5.45 14.53
N GLN A 266 -2.74 -5.51 13.52
CA GLN A 266 -4.19 -5.38 13.69
C GLN A 266 -4.77 -6.54 14.54
N SER A 267 -4.25 -7.76 14.38
CA SER A 267 -4.63 -8.91 15.20
C SER A 267 -4.30 -8.68 16.68
N VAL A 268 -3.10 -8.15 16.98
CA VAL A 268 -2.71 -7.81 18.36
C VAL A 268 -3.57 -6.68 18.89
N ARG A 269 -3.71 -5.59 18.13
CA ARG A 269 -4.56 -4.43 18.50
C ARG A 269 -5.99 -4.86 18.80
N GLY A 270 -6.59 -5.68 17.95
CA GLY A 270 -7.95 -6.20 18.13
C GLY A 270 -8.11 -7.10 19.35
N GLY A 271 -7.02 -7.70 19.84
CA GLY A 271 -6.99 -8.46 21.09
C GLY A 271 -6.82 -7.61 22.35
N LEU A 272 -6.47 -6.32 22.21
CA LEU A 272 -6.33 -5.38 23.32
C LEU A 272 -7.67 -4.68 23.59
N ASP A 273 -8.05 -4.58 24.88
CA ASP A 273 -9.19 -3.74 25.31
C ASP A 273 -8.70 -2.28 25.41
N ILE A 274 -8.86 -1.53 24.31
CA ILE A 274 -8.45 -0.13 24.24
C ILE A 274 -9.64 0.76 24.58
N THR A 275 -9.51 1.55 25.66
CA THR A 275 -10.55 2.48 26.12
C THR A 275 -9.96 3.85 26.32
N VAL A 276 -10.43 4.83 25.57
CA VAL A 276 -10.00 6.23 25.68
C VAL A 276 -10.99 7.03 26.53
N ASN A 277 -10.48 7.93 27.34
CA ASN A 277 -11.31 8.86 28.07
C ASN A 277 -12.05 9.79 27.10
N PRO A 278 -13.40 9.84 27.11
CA PRO A 278 -14.20 10.57 26.12
C PRO A 278 -13.87 12.06 25.97
N ARG A 279 -13.24 12.67 26.99
CA ARG A 279 -12.78 14.07 26.90
C ARG A 279 -11.68 14.29 25.84
N TYR A 280 -11.00 13.23 25.38
CA TYR A 280 -9.94 13.31 24.39
C TYR A 280 -10.36 12.81 23.01
N GLY A 281 -11.50 12.14 22.92
CA GLY A 281 -12.02 11.60 21.67
C GLY A 281 -12.56 10.18 21.81
N SER A 282 -12.87 9.56 20.68
CA SER A 282 -13.23 8.15 20.58
C SER A 282 -12.22 7.39 19.73
N TYR A 283 -11.85 6.20 20.19
CA TYR A 283 -10.98 5.28 19.46
C TYR A 283 -11.85 4.32 18.67
N ASP A 284 -11.58 4.18 17.38
CA ASP A 284 -12.36 3.33 16.48
C ASP A 284 -11.69 1.97 16.21
N ASP A 285 -12.42 1.09 15.52
CA ASP A 285 -11.95 -0.27 15.20
C ASP A 285 -10.77 -0.27 14.20
N THR A 286 -10.52 0.86 13.52
CA THR A 286 -9.36 1.02 12.61
C THR A 286 -8.09 1.44 13.35
N GLY A 287 -8.20 1.74 14.64
CA GLY A 287 -7.07 2.16 15.46
C GLY A 287 -6.83 3.67 15.45
N VAL A 288 -7.82 4.46 15.04
CA VAL A 288 -7.69 5.91 14.94
C VAL A 288 -8.46 6.61 16.05
N LEU A 289 -7.79 7.56 16.70
CA LEU A 289 -8.39 8.45 17.68
C LEU A 289 -9.00 9.67 16.96
N GLY A 290 -10.34 9.71 16.91
CA GLY A 290 -11.09 10.81 16.31
C GLY A 290 -11.82 11.68 17.35
N PRO A 291 -12.44 12.79 16.90
CA PRO A 291 -13.35 13.55 17.75
C PRO A 291 -14.51 12.64 18.22
N ASP A 292 -14.95 12.82 19.47
CA ASP A 292 -16.11 12.07 19.96
C ASP A 292 -17.41 12.73 19.46
N ASP A 293 -17.90 12.27 18.32
CA ASP A 293 -19.18 12.72 17.76
C ASP A 293 -20.40 12.22 18.56
N ARG A 294 -20.18 11.35 19.57
CA ARG A 294 -21.23 10.83 20.46
C ARG A 294 -21.39 11.65 21.74
N GLY A 295 -20.60 12.72 21.90
CA GLY A 295 -20.61 13.59 23.07
C GLY A 295 -21.89 14.45 23.18
N VAL A 296 -22.64 14.28 24.27
CA VAL A 296 -23.88 15.03 24.59
C VAL A 296 -23.60 16.50 24.99
N VAL A 297 -22.37 16.97 24.86
CA VAL A 297 -21.99 18.34 25.23
C VAL A 297 -21.53 19.09 23.99
N THR A 298 -22.48 19.74 23.33
CA THR A 298 -22.15 20.85 22.43
C THR A 298 -21.66 22.00 23.34
N VAL A 299 -20.35 22.29 23.31
CA VAL A 299 -19.83 23.51 23.91
C VAL A 299 -20.41 24.65 23.07
N VAL A 300 -21.48 25.28 23.58
CA VAL A 300 -22.00 26.50 22.99
C VAL A 300 -20.99 27.59 23.37
N ASP A 301 -20.24 28.08 22.38
CA ASP A 301 -19.43 29.28 22.56
C ASP A 301 -20.34 30.38 23.09
N PRO A 302 -19.98 31.07 24.19
CA PRO A 302 -20.81 32.18 24.69
C PRO A 302 -20.87 33.27 23.62
N GLU A 303 -22.07 33.56 23.13
CA GLU A 303 -22.27 34.70 22.23
C GLU A 303 -21.60 35.95 22.80
N PRO A 304 -20.85 36.71 21.99
CA PRO A 304 -20.26 37.94 22.45
C PRO A 304 -21.40 38.86 22.92
N THR A 305 -21.44 39.16 24.22
CA THR A 305 -22.41 40.07 24.82
C THR A 305 -22.27 41.42 24.11
N ALA A 306 -23.27 41.79 23.33
CA ALA A 306 -23.31 43.12 22.71
C ALA A 306 -23.23 44.19 23.79
N ALA A 307 -22.19 45.02 23.74
CA ALA A 307 -22.05 46.17 24.63
C ALA A 307 -23.25 47.09 24.48
N ALA A 308 -23.95 47.32 25.59
CA ALA A 308 -25.06 48.29 25.63
C ALA A 308 -24.55 49.70 25.30
N PRO A 309 -25.27 50.48 24.49
CA PRO A 309 -24.88 51.86 24.21
C PRO A 309 -24.96 52.71 25.47
N LEU A 310 -23.86 53.41 25.76
CA LEU A 310 -23.84 54.47 26.78
C LEU A 310 -24.65 55.65 26.26
N ASN A 311 -25.73 55.99 26.99
CA ASN A 311 -26.40 57.28 26.89
C ASN A 311 -25.67 58.33 27.71
#